data_e6ab39045c6e6bbd95c5e5a3b22b4d11
#
_entry.id   e6ab39045c6e6bbd95c5e5a3b22b4d11
#
_cell.length_a   1.000
_cell.length_b   1.000
_cell.length_c   1.000
_cell.angle_alpha   90.00
_cell.angle_beta   90.00
_cell.angle_gamma   90.00
#
_symmetry.space_group_name_H-M   'P 1'
#
loop_
_entity.id
_entity.type
_entity.pdbx_description
1 polymer ?
#
loop_
_entity_poly.entity_id
_entity_poly.type
_entity_poly.pdbx_seq_one_letter_code
_entity_poly.pdbx_strand_id
1 'polypeptide(L)'
;MAQYDIVAVRPATEKLMQQCMQFDIDILSLDLSARLPFFVKRPQSHVAAEKGVAFEIAYYGALCDGAPRRFLISNAVALVCALRGRNIVLTSAAASLLHLRGPYDVINLALLFNLDLQQARDAVVGTPAAVVKHACARRAHKGFAYIAQ
;
A
#
# COMPACT_ATOMS: atom_id res chain seq x y z
N MET A 1 -16.98 -2.20 -10.54
CA MET A 1 -15.52 -1.94 -10.50
C MET A 1 -14.98 -1.29 -11.77
N ALA A 2 -15.57 -1.52 -12.96
CA ALA A 2 -15.10 -0.91 -14.21
C ALA A 2 -15.25 0.62 -14.32
N GLN A 3 -16.04 1.25 -13.43
CA GLN A 3 -16.30 2.70 -13.44
C GLN A 3 -15.21 3.54 -12.76
N TYR A 4 -14.34 2.92 -11.95
CA TYR A 4 -13.30 3.62 -11.21
C TYR A 4 -11.92 3.40 -11.84
N ASP A 5 -11.14 4.47 -11.89
CA ASP A 5 -9.76 4.43 -12.41
C ASP A 5 -8.86 3.56 -11.53
N ILE A 6 -8.91 3.74 -10.22
CA ILE A 6 -8.17 2.95 -9.24
C ILE A 6 -9.16 2.41 -8.19
N VAL A 7 -9.04 1.14 -7.86
CA VAL A 7 -9.88 0.49 -6.83
C VAL A 7 -9.03 0.15 -5.62
N ALA A 8 -9.24 0.88 -4.53
CA ALA A 8 -8.64 0.62 -3.23
C ALA A 8 -9.67 -0.03 -2.31
N VAL A 9 -9.26 -1.06 -1.54
CA VAL A 9 -10.13 -1.77 -0.62
C VAL A 9 -9.50 -1.81 0.77
N ARG A 10 -10.33 -1.54 1.81
CA ARG A 10 -9.92 -1.63 3.22
C ARG A 10 -10.63 -2.79 3.92
N PRO A 11 -10.01 -3.96 4.02
CA PRO A 11 -10.61 -5.09 4.72
C PRO A 11 -10.52 -4.92 6.24
N ALA A 12 -11.64 -5.17 6.95
CA ALA A 12 -11.71 -5.11 8.40
C ALA A 12 -11.30 -6.43 9.08
N THR A 13 -11.29 -7.54 8.36
CA THR A 13 -10.96 -8.88 8.89
C THR A 13 -10.07 -9.65 7.93
N GLU A 14 -9.34 -10.66 8.46
CA GLU A 14 -8.49 -11.53 7.63
C GLU A 14 -9.31 -12.27 6.55
N LYS A 15 -10.53 -12.71 6.88
CA LYS A 15 -11.42 -13.36 5.92
C LYS A 15 -11.80 -12.45 4.76
N LEU A 16 -12.15 -11.19 5.07
CA LEU A 16 -12.44 -10.18 4.04
C LEU A 16 -11.21 -9.88 3.20
N MET A 17 -10.02 -9.81 3.79
CA MET A 17 -8.78 -9.62 3.03
C MET A 17 -8.56 -10.74 2.02
N GLN A 18 -8.77 -12.01 2.43
CA GLN A 18 -8.65 -13.15 1.52
C GLN A 18 -9.70 -13.10 0.39
N GLN A 19 -10.92 -12.68 0.69
CA GLN A 19 -11.97 -12.49 -0.31
C GLN A 19 -11.63 -11.34 -1.27
N CYS A 20 -11.13 -10.21 -0.76
CA CYS A 20 -10.72 -9.08 -1.59
C CYS A 20 -9.63 -9.47 -2.60
N MET A 21 -8.73 -10.37 -2.23
CA MET A 21 -7.70 -10.89 -3.13
C MET A 21 -8.22 -11.77 -4.28
N GLN A 22 -9.50 -12.17 -4.26
CA GLN A 22 -10.14 -12.87 -5.37
C GLN A 22 -10.67 -11.91 -6.44
N PHE A 23 -10.79 -10.62 -6.11
CA PHE A 23 -11.25 -9.59 -7.02
C PHE A 23 -10.07 -8.85 -7.68
N ASP A 24 -10.35 -8.22 -8.82
CA ASP A 24 -9.39 -7.37 -9.52
C ASP A 24 -9.35 -6.00 -8.83
N ILE A 25 -8.53 -5.88 -7.79
CA ILE A 25 -8.27 -4.65 -7.02
C ILE A 25 -6.87 -4.14 -7.31
N ASP A 26 -6.64 -2.84 -7.12
CA ASP A 26 -5.33 -2.23 -7.38
C ASP A 26 -4.55 -1.97 -6.08
N ILE A 27 -5.25 -1.55 -5.02
CA ILE A 27 -4.63 -1.20 -3.74
C ILE A 27 -5.38 -1.88 -2.59
N LEU A 28 -4.62 -2.41 -1.63
CA LEU A 28 -5.10 -2.91 -0.36
C LEU A 28 -4.64 -1.97 0.76
N SER A 29 -5.59 -1.22 1.32
CA SER A 29 -5.38 -0.25 2.39
C SER A 29 -5.71 -0.89 3.74
N LEU A 30 -4.79 -0.84 4.70
CA LEU A 30 -5.01 -1.30 6.06
C LEU A 30 -4.99 -0.11 7.02
N ASP A 31 -5.84 -0.11 8.04
CA ASP A 31 -5.75 0.89 9.10
C ASP A 31 -4.60 0.55 10.05
N LEU A 32 -3.43 1.04 9.72
CA LEU A 32 -2.21 0.81 10.50
C LEU A 32 -2.14 1.69 11.76
N SER A 33 -2.99 2.72 11.89
CA SER A 33 -2.97 3.66 13.02
C SER A 33 -3.67 3.12 14.27
N ALA A 34 -4.31 1.95 14.16
CA ALA A 34 -4.96 1.23 15.24
C ALA A 34 -4.38 -0.16 15.44
N ARG A 35 -4.81 -0.85 16.50
CA ARG A 35 -4.44 -2.25 16.69
C ARG A 35 -5.04 -3.10 15.56
N LEU A 36 -4.16 -3.70 14.75
CA LEU A 36 -4.61 -4.58 13.68
C LEU A 36 -5.27 -5.85 14.25
N PRO A 37 -6.45 -6.24 13.75
CA PRO A 37 -7.12 -7.48 14.15
C PRO A 37 -6.44 -8.73 13.58
N PHE A 38 -5.59 -8.56 12.57
CA PHE A 38 -4.84 -9.64 11.92
C PHE A 38 -3.54 -9.10 11.32
N PHE A 39 -2.60 -9.99 11.03
CA PHE A 39 -1.35 -9.65 10.35
C PHE A 39 -1.33 -10.26 8.95
N VAL A 40 -0.74 -9.54 8.00
CA VAL A 40 -0.51 -10.05 6.64
C VAL A 40 0.57 -11.13 6.69
N LYS A 41 0.22 -12.34 6.27
CA LYS A 41 1.15 -13.48 6.22
C LYS A 41 1.88 -13.50 4.88
N ARG A 42 3.11 -14.03 4.87
CA ARG A 42 3.94 -14.11 3.64
C ARG A 42 3.24 -14.77 2.44
N PRO A 43 2.48 -15.88 2.57
CA PRO A 43 1.77 -16.45 1.43
C PRO A 43 0.74 -15.48 0.84
N GLN A 44 0.05 -14.72 1.68
CA GLN A 44 -0.94 -13.73 1.24
C GLN A 44 -0.28 -12.55 0.49
N SER A 45 0.89 -12.10 0.98
CA SER A 45 1.66 -11.05 0.31
C SER A 45 2.18 -11.49 -1.06
N HIS A 46 2.55 -12.75 -1.21
CA HIS A 46 3.01 -13.31 -2.49
C HIS A 46 1.87 -13.34 -3.52
N VAL A 47 0.69 -13.84 -3.13
CA VAL A 47 -0.50 -13.84 -4.00
C VAL A 47 -0.89 -12.43 -4.44
N ALA A 48 -0.83 -11.46 -3.53
CA ALA A 48 -1.10 -10.06 -3.86
C ALA A 48 -0.07 -9.50 -4.87
N ALA A 49 1.22 -9.81 -4.65
CA ALA A 49 2.29 -9.39 -5.54
C ALA A 49 2.16 -9.97 -6.95
N GLU A 50 1.83 -11.25 -7.08
CA GLU A 50 1.58 -11.92 -8.38
C GLU A 50 0.42 -11.28 -9.14
N LYS A 51 -0.59 -10.79 -8.41
CA LYS A 51 -1.75 -10.09 -8.99
C LYS A 51 -1.51 -8.60 -9.26
N GLY A 52 -0.34 -8.06 -8.93
CA GLY A 52 -0.04 -6.64 -9.09
C GLY A 52 -0.73 -5.72 -8.08
N VAL A 53 -1.28 -6.28 -6.99
CA VAL A 53 -1.92 -5.50 -5.91
C VAL A 53 -0.86 -4.86 -5.03
N ALA A 54 -0.97 -3.56 -4.80
CA ALA A 54 -0.10 -2.82 -3.89
C ALA A 54 -0.73 -2.67 -2.50
N PHE A 55 0.13 -2.59 -1.46
CA PHE A 55 -0.29 -2.30 -0.09
C PHE A 55 -0.05 -0.84 0.24
N GLU A 56 -1.06 -0.17 0.76
CA GLU A 56 -0.98 1.23 1.16
C GLU A 56 -0.50 1.37 2.60
N ILE A 57 0.48 2.26 2.80
CA ILE A 57 0.86 2.79 4.11
C ILE A 57 0.56 4.29 4.11
N ALA A 58 -0.48 4.69 4.83
CA ALA A 58 -0.88 6.07 5.01
C ALA A 58 -0.05 6.70 6.12
N TYR A 59 0.90 7.60 5.79
CA TYR A 59 1.88 8.09 6.76
C TYR A 59 1.35 9.11 7.77
N TYR A 60 0.15 9.66 7.58
CA TYR A 60 -0.40 10.68 8.48
C TYR A 60 -0.38 10.27 9.97
N GLY A 61 -0.70 9.03 10.27
CA GLY A 61 -0.65 8.51 11.65
C GLY A 61 0.74 8.58 12.30
N ALA A 62 1.82 8.55 11.50
CA ALA A 62 3.17 8.72 12.02
C ALA A 62 3.48 10.16 12.44
N LEU A 63 2.75 11.13 11.91
CA LEU A 63 2.86 12.54 12.27
C LEU A 63 1.98 12.94 13.46
N CYS A 64 1.03 12.07 13.84
CA CYS A 64 0.19 12.27 15.02
C CYS A 64 0.96 11.89 16.29
N ASP A 65 0.52 12.45 17.43
CA ASP A 65 1.08 12.09 18.73
C ASP A 65 0.37 10.87 19.36
N GLY A 66 1.08 10.21 20.26
CA GLY A 66 0.52 9.17 21.10
C GLY A 66 0.39 7.78 20.46
N ALA A 67 -0.74 7.12 20.69
CA ALA A 67 -0.98 5.74 20.30
C ALA A 67 -1.00 5.52 18.77
N PRO A 68 -1.61 6.39 17.95
CA PRO A 68 -1.64 6.20 16.48
C PRO A 68 -0.23 6.11 15.87
N ARG A 69 0.71 6.97 16.29
CA ARG A 69 2.11 6.92 15.84
C ARG A 69 2.76 5.58 16.14
N ARG A 70 2.63 5.11 17.39
CA ARG A 70 3.23 3.83 17.83
C ARG A 70 2.65 2.64 17.07
N PHE A 71 1.33 2.59 16.92
CA PHE A 71 0.68 1.53 16.15
C PHE A 71 1.10 1.56 14.70
N LEU A 72 1.08 2.73 14.06
CA LEU A 72 1.43 2.84 12.65
C LEU A 72 2.86 2.38 12.39
N ILE A 73 3.84 2.84 13.16
CA ILE A 73 5.24 2.43 12.97
C ILE A 73 5.39 0.92 13.16
N SER A 74 4.84 0.36 14.26
CA SER A 74 4.94 -1.07 14.53
C SER A 74 4.27 -1.93 13.45
N ASN A 75 3.05 -1.55 13.05
CA ASN A 75 2.29 -2.28 12.04
C ASN A 75 2.91 -2.14 10.64
N ALA A 76 3.44 -0.95 10.30
CA ALA A 76 4.13 -0.72 9.04
C ALA A 76 5.41 -1.56 8.94
N VAL A 77 6.23 -1.62 10.01
CA VAL A 77 7.42 -2.49 10.07
C VAL A 77 7.02 -3.96 9.85
N ALA A 78 5.98 -4.44 10.54
CA ALA A 78 5.50 -5.81 10.37
C ALA A 78 5.02 -6.08 8.93
N LEU A 79 4.30 -5.14 8.33
CA LEU A 79 3.83 -5.23 6.94
C LEU A 79 5.00 -5.22 5.95
N VAL A 80 5.96 -4.30 6.10
CA VAL A 80 7.17 -4.22 5.27
C VAL A 80 7.97 -5.52 5.32
N CYS A 81 8.14 -6.10 6.51
CA CYS A 81 8.82 -7.39 6.68
C CYS A 81 8.07 -8.53 5.96
N ALA A 82 6.73 -8.56 6.02
CA ALA A 82 5.92 -9.56 5.33
C ALA A 82 6.03 -9.43 3.80
N LEU A 83 6.05 -8.20 3.28
CA LEU A 83 6.16 -7.85 1.86
C LEU A 83 7.60 -7.83 1.34
N ARG A 84 8.61 -7.97 2.20
CA ARG A 84 10.04 -7.80 1.88
C ARG A 84 10.34 -6.45 1.22
N GLY A 85 9.65 -5.40 1.64
CA GLY A 85 9.80 -4.05 1.12
C GLY A 85 9.28 -3.83 -0.31
N ARG A 86 8.45 -4.75 -0.86
CA ARG A 86 7.94 -4.67 -2.24
C ARG A 86 6.45 -4.38 -2.27
N ASN A 87 5.97 -3.85 -3.38
CA ASN A 87 4.54 -3.56 -3.62
C ASN A 87 3.90 -2.68 -2.54
N ILE A 88 4.65 -1.70 -2.07
CA ILE A 88 4.20 -0.73 -1.06
C ILE A 88 4.00 0.62 -1.74
N VAL A 89 2.89 1.28 -1.44
CA VAL A 89 2.59 2.66 -1.82
C VAL A 89 2.51 3.50 -0.55
N LEU A 90 3.24 4.60 -0.52
CA LEU A 90 3.16 5.57 0.57
C LEU A 90 2.21 6.70 0.17
N THR A 91 1.18 6.93 0.98
CA THR A 91 0.18 7.99 0.79
C THR A 91 0.13 8.89 2.00
N SER A 92 -0.40 10.10 1.83
CA SER A 92 -0.53 11.02 2.96
C SER A 92 -1.67 10.65 3.88
N ALA A 93 -2.87 10.40 3.36
CA ALA A 93 -4.15 10.38 4.09
C ALA A 93 -4.27 11.57 5.07
N ALA A 94 -3.71 12.71 4.70
CA ALA A 94 -3.60 13.88 5.56
C ALA A 94 -4.95 14.57 5.71
N ALA A 95 -5.37 14.83 6.95
CA ALA A 95 -6.60 15.56 7.26
C ALA A 95 -6.46 17.08 7.03
N SER A 96 -5.22 17.61 6.91
CA SER A 96 -4.91 19.02 6.75
C SER A 96 -3.68 19.21 5.86
N LEU A 97 -3.61 20.33 5.16
CA LEU A 97 -2.46 20.73 4.34
C LEU A 97 -1.14 20.76 5.13
N LEU A 98 -1.19 21.08 6.41
CA LEU A 98 -0.02 21.11 7.30
C LEU A 98 0.62 19.73 7.51
N HIS A 99 -0.09 18.65 7.22
CA HIS A 99 0.41 17.29 7.36
C HIS A 99 0.93 16.69 6.03
N LEU A 100 0.82 17.42 4.94
CA LEU A 100 1.47 17.02 3.69
C LEU A 100 2.98 17.16 3.81
N ARG A 101 3.71 16.23 3.24
CA ARG A 101 5.17 16.19 3.21
C ARG A 101 5.65 16.09 1.78
N GLY A 102 6.80 16.72 1.50
CA GLY A 102 7.48 16.60 0.23
C GLY A 102 7.96 15.16 -0.02
N PRO A 103 8.20 14.78 -1.29
CA PRO A 103 8.59 13.41 -1.63
C PRO A 103 9.84 12.92 -0.87
N TYR A 104 10.85 13.77 -0.71
CA TYR A 104 12.07 13.42 0.03
C TYR A 104 11.83 13.23 1.52
N ASP A 105 10.91 14.01 2.12
CA ASP A 105 10.53 13.84 3.51
C ASP A 105 9.78 12.52 3.73
N VAL A 106 8.92 12.14 2.77
CA VAL A 106 8.22 10.86 2.79
C VAL A 106 9.19 9.69 2.65
N ILE A 107 10.21 9.82 1.77
CA ILE A 107 11.28 8.83 1.63
C ILE A 107 12.05 8.67 2.95
N ASN A 108 12.41 9.78 3.59
CA ASN A 108 13.07 9.73 4.90
C ASN A 108 12.19 9.13 5.99
N LEU A 109 10.89 9.46 6.00
CA LEU A 109 9.92 8.86 6.93
C LEU A 109 9.79 7.35 6.74
N ALA A 110 9.89 6.87 5.50
CA ALA A 110 9.80 5.45 5.16
C ALA A 110 10.92 4.60 5.78
N LEU A 111 12.08 5.20 6.08
CA LEU A 111 13.17 4.52 6.78
C LEU A 111 12.74 4.08 8.19
N LEU A 112 11.82 4.81 8.84
CA LEU A 112 11.24 4.43 10.13
C LEU A 112 10.35 3.17 10.03
N PHE A 113 9.87 2.85 8.83
CA PHE A 113 9.08 1.65 8.55
C PHE A 113 9.96 0.46 8.13
N ASN A 114 11.28 0.58 8.25
CA ASN A 114 12.25 -0.44 7.87
C ASN A 114 12.33 -0.70 6.36
N LEU A 115 12.02 0.30 5.54
CA LEU A 115 12.33 0.31 4.12
C LEU A 115 13.77 0.81 3.92
N ASP A 116 14.51 0.21 2.99
CA ASP A 116 15.77 0.80 2.54
C ASP A 116 15.52 2.00 1.61
N LEU A 117 16.57 2.75 1.28
CA LEU A 117 16.44 3.97 0.49
C LEU A 117 15.85 3.71 -0.90
N GLN A 118 16.20 2.59 -1.53
CA GLN A 118 15.69 2.23 -2.86
C GLN A 118 14.21 1.82 -2.77
N GLN A 119 13.86 0.98 -1.80
CA GLN A 119 12.47 0.58 -1.53
C GLN A 119 11.58 1.79 -1.19
N ALA A 120 12.11 2.74 -0.42
CA ALA A 120 11.40 3.97 -0.08
C ALA A 120 11.13 4.84 -1.32
N ARG A 121 12.10 4.96 -2.23
CA ARG A 121 11.92 5.63 -3.53
C ARG A 121 10.90 4.91 -4.39
N ASP A 122 10.98 3.60 -4.47
CA ASP A 122 10.03 2.78 -5.23
C ASP A 122 8.61 2.90 -4.66
N ALA A 123 8.45 2.99 -3.34
CA ALA A 123 7.16 3.17 -2.69
C ALA A 123 6.51 4.54 -2.96
N VAL A 124 7.31 5.56 -3.29
CA VAL A 124 6.83 6.92 -3.61
C VAL A 124 6.64 7.14 -5.11
N VAL A 125 7.43 6.48 -5.96
CA VAL A 125 7.45 6.74 -7.41
C VAL A 125 7.15 5.47 -8.22
N GLY A 126 7.93 4.42 -8.05
CA GLY A 126 7.87 3.22 -8.89
C GLY A 126 6.57 2.44 -8.70
N THR A 127 6.23 2.10 -7.47
CA THR A 127 5.01 1.33 -7.16
C THR A 127 3.73 2.11 -7.49
N PRO A 128 3.58 3.42 -7.19
CA PRO A 128 2.42 4.19 -7.66
C PRO A 128 2.27 4.19 -9.18
N ALA A 129 3.35 4.32 -9.93
CA ALA A 129 3.32 4.23 -11.39
C ALA A 129 2.89 2.82 -11.87
N ALA A 130 3.35 1.76 -11.20
CA ALA A 130 2.91 0.40 -11.48
C ALA A 130 1.43 0.18 -11.19
N VAL A 131 0.90 0.76 -10.08
CA VAL A 131 -0.54 0.72 -9.74
C VAL A 131 -1.37 1.38 -10.83
N VAL A 132 -0.97 2.54 -11.35
CA VAL A 132 -1.68 3.20 -12.45
C VAL A 132 -1.70 2.32 -13.70
N LYS A 133 -0.57 1.72 -14.06
CA LYS A 133 -0.48 0.78 -15.19
C LYS A 133 -1.39 -0.44 -14.98
N HIS A 134 -1.39 -1.02 -13.78
CA HIS A 134 -2.26 -2.14 -13.44
C HIS A 134 -3.74 -1.76 -13.55
N ALA A 135 -4.12 -0.60 -13.03
CA ALA A 135 -5.47 -0.08 -13.12
C ALA A 135 -5.92 0.16 -14.58
N CYS A 136 -5.04 0.69 -15.42
CA CYS A 136 -5.29 0.84 -16.87
C CYS A 136 -5.50 -0.53 -17.54
N ALA A 137 -4.65 -1.52 -17.23
CA ALA A 137 -4.78 -2.88 -17.77
C ALA A 137 -6.08 -3.56 -17.31
N ARG A 138 -6.48 -3.37 -16.05
CA ARG A 138 -7.74 -3.88 -15.49
C ARG A 138 -8.97 -3.30 -16.21
N ARG A 139 -8.91 -2.02 -16.63
CA ARG A 139 -9.99 -1.32 -17.35
C ARG A 139 -10.04 -1.68 -18.82
N ALA A 140 -8.89 -1.80 -19.46
CA ALA A 140 -8.75 -2.18 -20.85
C ALA A 140 -8.88 -3.70 -20.95
N HIS A 141 -10.07 -4.23 -21.02
CA HIS A 141 -10.46 -5.62 -21.29
C HIS A 141 -9.53 -6.76 -20.80
N LYS A 142 -10.12 -7.75 -20.15
CA LYS A 142 -9.56 -9.08 -19.96
C LYS A 142 -9.09 -9.63 -21.32
N GLY A 143 -7.81 -9.58 -21.60
CA GLY A 143 -7.23 -10.23 -22.78
C GLY A 143 -6.22 -9.44 -23.62
N PHE A 144 -5.90 -8.20 -23.30
CA PHE A 144 -4.81 -7.47 -23.98
C PHE A 144 -3.47 -7.64 -23.24
N ALA A 145 -2.49 -8.24 -23.92
CA ALA A 145 -1.11 -8.18 -23.50
C ALA A 145 -0.60 -6.74 -23.73
N TYR A 146 -0.16 -6.06 -22.66
CA TYR A 146 0.53 -4.78 -22.77
C TYR A 146 1.98 -5.08 -23.18
N ILE A 147 2.33 -4.74 -24.42
CA ILE A 147 3.73 -4.71 -24.86
C ILE A 147 4.24 -3.34 -24.42
N ALA A 148 5.03 -3.29 -23.34
CA ALA A 148 5.78 -2.10 -22.97
C ALA A 148 6.87 -1.89 -24.02
N GLN A 149 6.83 -0.77 -24.73
CA GLN A 149 7.97 -0.20 -25.46
C GLN A 149 8.86 0.56 -24.49
#